data_a680d06940f60b39b911ff410052c4c1
#
_entry.id   a680d06940f60b39b911ff410052c4c1
#
_cell.length_a   1.000
_cell.length_b   1.000
_cell.length_c   1.000
_cell.angle_alpha   90.00
_cell.angle_beta   90.00
_cell.angle_gamma   90.00
#
_symmetry.space_group_name_H-M   'P 1'
#
loop_
_entity.id
_entity.type
_entity.pdbx_description
1 polymer ?
#
loop_
_entity_poly.entity_id
_entity_poly.type
_entity_poly.pdbx_seq_one_letter_code
_entity_poly.pdbx_strand_id
1 'polypeptide(L)'
;MIDDLLLDDIKGMSALDASDMLPAVASSGAQMREAVATINRDSLATVSKGDQPRNLVIAGLGGSGVGGQVLRAVLGHGTPIPILLEQSHSLPGWVGPMDVVVGVSCSGMTEETLSTTAEA
;
A
#
# COMPACT_ATOMS: atom_id res chain seq x y z
N MET A 1 -13.58 -26.84 11.01
CA MET A 1 -12.35 -27.16 11.74
C MET A 1 -11.29 -27.40 10.67
N ILE A 2 -10.28 -26.55 10.58
CA ILE A 2 -9.17 -26.76 9.64
C ILE A 2 -8.34 -27.87 10.25
N ASP A 3 -8.08 -28.91 9.46
CA ASP A 3 -7.20 -30.00 9.87
C ASP A 3 -5.76 -29.45 9.88
N ASP A 4 -5.12 -29.41 11.03
CA ASP A 4 -3.75 -28.91 11.17
C ASP A 4 -2.76 -29.69 10.28
N LEU A 5 -3.08 -30.96 9.96
CA LEU A 5 -2.29 -31.78 9.05
C LEU A 5 -2.34 -31.26 7.59
N LEU A 6 -3.39 -30.52 7.22
CA LEU A 6 -3.51 -29.95 5.89
C LEU A 6 -2.49 -28.83 5.64
N LEU A 7 -2.11 -28.07 6.68
CA LEU A 7 -1.15 -26.97 6.57
C LEU A 7 0.27 -27.45 6.24
N ASP A 8 0.57 -28.73 6.51
CA ASP A 8 1.84 -29.36 6.16
C ASP A 8 1.77 -30.16 4.85
N ASP A 9 0.57 -30.28 4.25
CA ASP A 9 0.35 -30.98 2.99
C ASP A 9 0.21 -29.98 1.82
N ILE A 10 1.34 -29.65 1.18
CA ILE A 10 1.39 -28.74 0.04
C ILE A 10 0.46 -29.17 -1.11
N LYS A 11 0.34 -30.48 -1.36
CA LYS A 11 -0.53 -30.98 -2.44
C LYS A 11 -2.00 -30.83 -2.07
N GLY A 12 -2.36 -31.12 -0.83
CA GLY A 12 -3.71 -30.92 -0.31
C GLY A 12 -4.10 -29.45 -0.33
N MET A 13 -3.22 -28.56 0.12
CA MET A 13 -3.45 -27.12 0.03
C MET A 13 -3.66 -26.65 -1.42
N SER A 14 -2.79 -27.06 -2.33
CA SER A 14 -2.91 -26.68 -3.76
C SER A 14 -4.19 -27.21 -4.39
N ALA A 15 -4.68 -28.39 -3.99
CA ALA A 15 -5.93 -28.94 -4.48
C ALA A 15 -7.17 -28.16 -4.04
N LEU A 16 -7.07 -27.44 -2.92
CA LEU A 16 -8.14 -26.59 -2.40
C LEU A 16 -8.06 -25.14 -2.89
N ASP A 17 -6.93 -24.75 -3.49
CA ASP A 17 -6.69 -23.38 -3.97
C ASP A 17 -7.23 -23.17 -5.39
N ALA A 18 -8.56 -23.17 -5.51
CA ALA A 18 -9.24 -22.98 -6.79
C ALA A 18 -8.99 -21.60 -7.46
N SER A 19 -8.43 -20.64 -6.71
CA SER A 19 -8.16 -19.27 -7.17
C SER A 19 -6.68 -19.00 -7.40
N ASP A 20 -5.82 -20.02 -7.31
CA ASP A 20 -4.37 -19.89 -7.46
C ASP A 20 -3.74 -18.83 -6.52
N MET A 21 -4.28 -18.70 -5.32
CA MET A 21 -3.79 -17.73 -4.32
C MET A 21 -2.40 -18.08 -3.80
N LEU A 22 -2.07 -19.35 -3.64
CA LEU A 22 -0.76 -19.77 -3.16
C LEU A 22 0.37 -19.34 -4.11
N PRO A 23 0.29 -19.60 -5.44
CA PRO A 23 1.25 -19.06 -6.40
C PRO A 23 1.28 -17.52 -6.43
N ALA A 24 0.13 -16.86 -6.34
CA ALA A 24 0.03 -15.40 -6.32
C ALA A 24 0.79 -14.81 -5.12
N VAL A 25 0.59 -15.34 -3.93
CA VAL A 25 1.31 -14.92 -2.72
C VAL A 25 2.80 -15.22 -2.84
N ALA A 26 3.18 -16.40 -3.32
CA ALA A 26 4.57 -16.78 -3.50
C ALA A 26 5.32 -15.84 -4.48
N SER A 27 4.63 -15.29 -5.47
CA SER A 27 5.20 -14.37 -6.46
C SER A 27 5.33 -12.91 -5.97
N SER A 28 4.76 -12.55 -4.80
CA SER A 28 4.70 -11.16 -4.31
C SER A 28 6.07 -10.47 -4.28
N GLY A 29 7.11 -11.18 -3.83
CA GLY A 29 8.47 -10.62 -3.79
C GLY A 29 9.05 -10.34 -5.18
N ALA A 30 8.70 -11.15 -6.20
CA ALA A 30 9.09 -10.90 -7.59
C ALA A 30 8.36 -9.69 -8.16
N GLN A 31 7.05 -9.58 -7.90
CA GLN A 31 6.23 -8.44 -8.32
C GLN A 31 6.73 -7.12 -7.71
N MET A 32 7.12 -7.11 -6.44
CA MET A 32 7.72 -5.93 -5.80
C MET A 32 9.04 -5.52 -6.48
N ARG A 33 9.92 -6.47 -6.79
CA ARG A 33 11.18 -6.18 -7.49
C ARG A 33 10.95 -5.62 -8.89
N GLU A 34 10.00 -6.19 -9.62
CA GLU A 34 9.62 -5.72 -10.95
C GLU A 34 9.04 -4.31 -10.89
N ALA A 35 8.12 -4.05 -9.96
CA ALA A 35 7.56 -2.71 -9.75
C ALA A 35 8.65 -1.66 -9.47
N VAL A 36 9.62 -1.97 -8.61
CA VAL A 36 10.76 -1.07 -8.35
C VAL A 36 11.60 -0.82 -9.60
N ALA A 37 11.80 -1.85 -10.44
CA ALA A 37 12.55 -1.72 -11.68
C ALA A 37 11.84 -0.84 -12.74
N THR A 38 10.52 -0.73 -12.67
CA THR A 38 9.72 0.09 -13.60
C THR A 38 9.55 1.55 -13.15
N ILE A 39 9.99 1.88 -11.93
CA ILE A 39 9.86 3.26 -11.41
C ILE A 39 10.70 4.23 -12.24
N ASN A 40 10.05 5.23 -12.84
CA ASN A 40 10.73 6.36 -13.43
C ASN A 40 11.15 7.35 -12.35
N ARG A 41 12.45 7.37 -12.03
CA ARG A 41 13.01 8.25 -11.00
C ARG A 41 12.91 9.73 -11.35
N ASP A 42 12.88 10.08 -12.63
CA ASP A 42 12.75 11.47 -13.07
C ASP A 42 11.37 12.04 -12.74
N SER A 43 10.33 11.20 -12.78
CA SER A 43 8.98 11.60 -12.34
C SER A 43 8.92 11.87 -10.83
N LEU A 44 9.73 11.17 -10.03
CA LEU A 44 9.84 11.39 -8.60
C LEU A 44 10.68 12.63 -8.24
N ALA A 45 11.58 13.05 -9.12
CA ALA A 45 12.45 14.21 -8.88
C ALA A 45 11.65 15.53 -8.71
N THR A 46 10.46 15.61 -9.26
CA THR A 46 9.56 16.76 -9.08
C THR A 46 9.00 16.83 -7.66
N VAL A 47 8.69 15.67 -7.07
CA VAL A 47 8.19 15.54 -5.69
C VAL A 47 9.32 15.77 -4.69
N SER A 48 10.55 15.35 -5.01
CA SER A 48 11.70 15.41 -4.09
C SER A 48 12.37 16.77 -4.01
N LYS A 49 11.96 17.76 -4.81
CA LYS A 49 12.56 19.11 -4.82
C LYS A 49 11.99 20.05 -3.77
N GLY A 50 10.96 19.63 -3.06
CA GLY A 50 10.37 20.41 -1.97
C GLY A 50 11.06 20.19 -0.64
N ASP A 51 10.63 20.95 0.36
CA ASP A 51 10.99 20.73 1.75
C ASP A 51 10.49 19.35 2.21
N GLN A 52 11.17 18.81 3.22
CA GLN A 52 10.74 17.54 3.80
C GLN A 52 9.32 17.68 4.36
N PRO A 53 8.37 16.82 3.96
CA PRO A 53 7.01 16.90 4.49
C PRO A 53 6.99 16.59 5.97
N ARG A 54 6.03 17.18 6.67
CA ARG A 54 5.82 16.91 8.09
C ARG A 54 5.23 15.52 8.33
N ASN A 55 4.31 15.09 7.47
CA ASN A 55 3.70 13.77 7.51
C ASN A 55 3.50 13.22 6.09
N LEU A 56 3.43 11.90 5.98
CA LEU A 56 3.00 11.18 4.79
C LEU A 56 1.68 10.48 5.10
N VAL A 57 0.61 10.87 4.41
CA VAL A 57 -0.71 10.23 4.52
C VAL A 57 -0.96 9.38 3.29
N ILE A 58 -1.21 8.10 3.48
CA ILE A 58 -1.54 7.17 2.39
C ILE A 58 -3.02 6.86 2.46
N ALA A 59 -3.76 7.38 1.49
CA ALA A 59 -5.19 7.18 1.34
C ALA A 59 -5.46 6.00 0.41
N GLY A 60 -6.05 4.94 0.92
CA GLY A 60 -6.35 3.75 0.12
C GLY A 60 -7.13 2.70 0.90
N LEU A 61 -8.16 2.12 0.27
CA LEU A 61 -9.07 1.17 0.87
C LEU A 61 -8.74 -0.28 0.45
N GLY A 62 -9.00 -1.21 1.34
CA GLY A 62 -8.83 -2.65 1.07
C GLY A 62 -7.42 -3.00 0.62
N GLY A 63 -7.29 -3.72 -0.50
CA GLY A 63 -6.01 -4.13 -1.07
C GLY A 63 -5.08 -2.96 -1.41
N SER A 64 -5.64 -1.82 -1.84
CA SER A 64 -4.87 -0.60 -2.13
C SER A 64 -4.22 -0.01 -0.87
N GLY A 65 -4.86 -0.14 0.30
CA GLY A 65 -4.30 0.29 1.57
C GLY A 65 -3.15 -0.58 2.09
N VAL A 66 -3.05 -1.83 1.62
CA VAL A 66 -1.97 -2.78 2.03
C VAL A 66 -0.58 -2.24 1.69
N GLY A 67 -0.43 -1.57 0.54
CA GLY A 67 0.84 -0.95 0.15
C GLY A 67 1.35 0.03 1.21
N GLY A 68 0.48 0.85 1.76
CA GLY A 68 0.81 1.77 2.85
C GLY A 68 1.17 1.05 4.15
N GLN A 69 0.49 -0.06 4.46
CA GLN A 69 0.81 -0.88 5.64
C GLN A 69 2.20 -1.51 5.51
N VAL A 70 2.52 -2.07 4.34
CA VAL A 70 3.85 -2.63 4.04
C VAL A 70 4.93 -1.55 4.14
N LEU A 71 4.71 -0.39 3.54
CA LEU A 71 5.65 0.72 3.62
C LEU A 71 5.93 1.13 5.07
N ARG A 72 4.88 1.29 5.88
CA ARG A 72 5.00 1.60 7.31
C ARG A 72 5.74 0.51 8.09
N ALA A 73 5.48 -0.75 7.78
CA ALA A 73 6.15 -1.88 8.42
C ALA A 73 7.64 -1.97 8.06
N VAL A 74 7.99 -1.74 6.79
CA VAL A 74 9.37 -1.81 6.28
C VAL A 74 10.20 -0.64 6.79
N LEU A 75 9.68 0.58 6.74
CA LEU A 75 10.39 1.76 7.21
C LEU A 75 10.43 1.85 8.74
N GLY A 76 9.38 1.37 9.41
CA GLY A 76 9.29 1.31 10.86
C GLY A 76 9.69 2.61 11.53
N HIS A 77 10.56 2.50 12.53
CA HIS A 77 11.10 3.66 13.24
C HIS A 77 12.26 4.36 12.51
N GLY A 78 12.66 3.87 11.32
CA GLY A 78 13.77 4.45 10.54
C GLY A 78 13.36 5.66 9.70
N THR A 79 12.06 5.91 9.52
CA THR A 79 11.60 7.11 8.81
C THR A 79 11.62 8.34 9.73
N PRO A 80 12.11 9.49 9.24
CA PRO A 80 12.10 10.74 10.00
C PRO A 80 10.73 11.41 10.06
N ILE A 81 9.74 10.92 9.29
CA ILE A 81 8.38 11.46 9.24
C ILE A 81 7.34 10.39 9.58
N PRO A 82 6.24 10.74 10.25
CA PRO A 82 5.13 9.84 10.47
C PRO A 82 4.49 9.39 9.16
N ILE A 83 4.14 8.10 9.08
CA ILE A 83 3.35 7.53 7.97
C ILE A 83 1.99 7.14 8.54
N LEU A 84 0.95 7.76 8.00
CA LEU A 84 -0.43 7.52 8.39
C LEU A 84 -1.18 6.82 7.25
N LEU A 85 -2.14 6.00 7.64
CA LEU A 85 -3.01 5.30 6.71
C LEU A 85 -4.41 5.88 6.87
N GLU A 86 -4.98 6.38 5.79
CA GLU A 86 -6.33 6.91 5.76
C GLU A 86 -7.23 6.04 4.90
N GLN A 87 -8.36 5.62 5.47
CA GLN A 87 -9.31 4.71 4.83
C GLN A 87 -10.75 5.25 4.89
N SER A 88 -10.89 6.54 5.18
CA SER A 88 -12.18 7.22 5.23
C SER A 88 -12.41 8.11 4.01
N HIS A 89 -13.53 8.82 3.98
CA HIS A 89 -13.90 9.75 2.91
C HIS A 89 -13.29 11.14 3.09
N SER A 90 -12.64 11.42 4.21
CA SER A 90 -12.12 12.75 4.54
C SER A 90 -10.74 12.66 5.19
N LEU A 91 -9.97 13.71 5.02
CA LEU A 91 -8.68 13.85 5.70
C LEU A 91 -8.87 14.25 7.18
N PRO A 92 -7.98 13.81 8.07
CA PRO A 92 -7.90 14.38 9.41
C PRO A 92 -7.69 15.90 9.35
N GLY A 93 -8.40 16.65 10.20
CA GLY A 93 -8.40 18.12 10.19
C GLY A 93 -7.04 18.80 10.49
N TRP A 94 -6.02 18.03 10.83
CA TRP A 94 -4.65 18.54 11.02
C TRP A 94 -3.79 18.43 9.75
N VAL A 95 -4.25 17.73 8.70
CA VAL A 95 -3.54 17.65 7.41
C VAL A 95 -3.59 19.01 6.73
N GLY A 96 -2.47 19.44 6.19
CA GLY A 96 -2.34 20.75 5.58
C GLY A 96 -1.17 20.83 4.60
N PRO A 97 -0.82 22.05 4.15
CA PRO A 97 0.14 22.27 3.04
C PRO A 97 1.55 21.72 3.26
N MET A 98 1.90 21.38 4.49
CA MET A 98 3.20 20.78 4.83
C MET A 98 3.17 19.25 4.86
N ASP A 99 2.04 18.65 4.53
CA ASP A 99 1.85 17.21 4.51
C ASP A 99 1.77 16.71 3.07
N VAL A 100 2.14 15.46 2.84
CA VAL A 100 1.96 14.82 1.52
C VAL A 100 0.89 13.76 1.63
N VAL A 101 -0.10 13.84 0.76
CA VAL A 101 -1.17 12.85 0.62
C VAL A 101 -0.95 12.04 -0.66
N VAL A 102 -0.93 10.72 -0.53
CA VAL A 102 -0.79 9.78 -1.64
C VAL A 102 -2.04 8.93 -1.74
N GLY A 103 -2.87 9.18 -2.73
CA GLY A 103 -4.03 8.35 -3.05
C GLY A 103 -3.62 7.08 -3.81
N VAL A 104 -4.04 5.92 -3.30
CA VAL A 104 -3.77 4.61 -3.92
C VAL A 104 -5.09 3.93 -4.24
N SER A 105 -5.36 3.72 -5.52
CA SER A 105 -6.57 3.01 -5.98
C SER A 105 -6.26 2.19 -7.22
N CYS A 106 -6.47 0.89 -7.16
CA CYS A 106 -6.28 -0.02 -8.30
C CYS A 106 -7.33 0.24 -9.38
N SER A 107 -8.58 0.50 -9.01
CA SER A 107 -9.67 0.80 -9.94
C SER A 107 -9.65 2.25 -10.43
N GLY A 108 -9.01 3.16 -9.69
CA GLY A 108 -9.08 4.61 -9.90
C GLY A 108 -10.46 5.21 -9.58
N MET A 109 -11.42 4.42 -9.08
CA MET A 109 -12.82 4.80 -8.89
C MET A 109 -13.30 4.61 -7.44
N THR A 110 -12.40 4.35 -6.50
CA THR A 110 -12.75 4.19 -5.08
C THR A 110 -13.15 5.56 -4.51
N GLU A 111 -14.41 5.69 -4.13
CA GLU A 111 -15.01 6.97 -3.74
C GLU A 111 -14.27 7.61 -2.56
N GLU A 112 -13.94 6.83 -1.54
CA GLU A 112 -13.16 7.27 -0.38
C GLU A 112 -11.81 7.84 -0.78
N THR A 113 -11.07 7.13 -1.65
CA THR A 113 -9.75 7.59 -2.10
C THR A 113 -9.85 8.85 -2.94
N LEU A 114 -10.85 8.93 -3.82
CA LEU A 114 -11.08 10.13 -4.64
C LEU A 114 -11.46 11.32 -3.77
N SER A 115 -12.39 11.14 -2.82
CA SER A 115 -12.82 12.19 -1.90
C SER A 115 -11.65 12.72 -1.07
N THR A 116 -10.91 11.81 -0.43
CA THR A 116 -9.75 12.15 0.41
C THR A 116 -8.63 12.86 -0.40
N THR A 117 -8.39 12.41 -1.65
CA THR A 117 -7.37 13.04 -2.51
C THR A 117 -7.81 14.40 -3.03
N ALA A 118 -9.11 14.60 -3.25
CA ALA A 118 -9.65 15.90 -3.69
C ALA A 118 -9.65 16.95 -2.57
N GLU A 119 -9.65 16.51 -1.30
CA GLU A 119 -9.58 17.38 -0.13
C GLU A 119 -8.14 17.86 0.16
N ALA A 120 -7.12 17.14 -0.35
CA ALA A 120 -5.69 17.42 -0.12
C ALA A 120 -5.19 18.59 -0.97
#